data_8a480ad0414f7985d542c5e2125ece61
#
_entry.id   8a480ad0414f7985d542c5e2125ece61
#
_cell.length_a   1.000
_cell.length_b   1.000
_cell.length_c   1.000
_cell.angle_alpha   90.00
_cell.angle_beta   90.00
_cell.angle_gamma   90.00
#
_symmetry.space_group_name_H-M   'P 1'
#
loop_
_entity.id
_entity.type
_entity.pdbx_description
1 polymer ?
#
loop_
_entity_poly.entity_id
_entity_poly.type
_entity_poly.pdbx_seq_one_letter_code
_entity_poly.pdbx_strand_id
1 'polypeptide(L)'
;LIHLSLERAQPAGDLHDRYYVRYVDDFILLHPSAQWLGQALASINAYLPRLGLELNPRKTIIQPINRGIDFAGHVIKPWRREVRRRSIRTALRRIEELPQEKVFETGNSYLGLLRHADGHHDRSSIANALRKRGHSVSADLTKAYR
;
A
#
# COMPACT_ATOMS: atom_id res chain seq x y z
N LEU A 1 -3.21 -8.52 -7.41
CA LEU A 1 -4.01 -8.32 -6.20
C LEU A 1 -5.31 -7.65 -6.56
N ILE A 2 -6.45 -8.24 -6.17
CA ILE A 2 -7.76 -7.61 -6.39
C ILE A 2 -8.33 -7.26 -5.03
N HIS A 3 -8.55 -5.98 -4.81
CA HIS A 3 -9.30 -5.47 -3.66
C HIS A 3 -10.67 -5.00 -4.11
N LEU A 4 -11.69 -5.63 -3.55
CA LEU A 4 -13.07 -5.22 -3.68
C LEU A 4 -13.48 -4.64 -2.32
N SER A 5 -13.67 -3.33 -2.21
CA SER A 5 -13.94 -2.66 -0.94
C SER A 5 -15.33 -2.06 -0.89
N LEU A 6 -15.96 -2.20 0.27
CA LEU A 6 -17.23 -1.58 0.61
C LEU A 6 -16.97 -0.18 1.15
N GLU A 7 -17.47 0.83 0.47
CA GLU A 7 -17.54 2.19 0.96
C GLU A 7 -18.87 2.39 1.71
N ARG A 8 -18.84 3.11 2.84
CA ARG A 8 -20.07 3.47 3.56
C ARG A 8 -20.88 4.39 2.65
N ALA A 9 -22.08 3.98 2.29
CA ALA A 9 -23.00 4.79 1.50
C ALA A 9 -23.19 6.16 2.15
N GLN A 10 -22.80 7.22 1.45
CA GLN A 10 -23.40 8.53 1.68
C GLN A 10 -24.80 8.52 1.10
N PRO A 11 -25.80 9.17 1.75
CA PRO A 11 -27.15 9.18 1.24
C PRO A 11 -27.23 9.97 -0.07
N ALA A 12 -27.80 9.32 -1.08
CA ALA A 12 -28.36 9.88 -2.32
C ALA A 12 -27.46 10.83 -3.15
N GLY A 13 -26.68 10.23 -4.01
CA GLY A 13 -26.10 10.86 -5.19
C GLY A 13 -25.86 9.77 -6.23
N ASP A 14 -26.12 10.06 -7.49
CA ASP A 14 -26.15 9.18 -8.65
C ASP A 14 -25.30 7.91 -8.60
N LEU A 15 -25.91 6.78 -8.98
CA LEU A 15 -25.39 5.42 -9.07
C LEU A 15 -24.24 5.21 -10.10
N HIS A 16 -23.57 6.28 -10.52
CA HIS A 16 -22.49 6.22 -11.51
C HIS A 16 -21.07 6.28 -10.94
N ASP A 17 -20.90 6.53 -9.66
CA ASP A 17 -19.56 6.62 -9.06
C ASP A 17 -18.99 5.21 -8.75
N ARG A 18 -18.59 4.55 -9.80
CA ARG A 18 -17.81 3.32 -9.73
C ARG A 18 -16.34 3.70 -9.62
N TYR A 19 -15.76 3.54 -8.45
CA TYR A 19 -14.34 3.78 -8.29
C TYR A 19 -13.55 2.55 -8.69
N TYR A 20 -12.72 2.70 -9.70
CA TYR A 20 -11.81 1.69 -10.20
C TYR A 20 -10.40 2.26 -10.26
N VAL A 21 -9.45 1.54 -9.67
CA VAL A 21 -8.03 1.88 -9.73
C VAL A 21 -7.25 0.65 -10.15
N ARG A 22 -6.32 0.80 -11.10
CA ARG A 22 -5.43 -0.26 -11.56
C ARG A 22 -3.98 0.19 -11.51
N TYR A 23 -3.11 -0.71 -11.08
CA TYR A 23 -1.67 -0.57 -11.16
C TYR A 23 -1.06 -1.91 -11.61
N VAL A 24 -0.59 -1.97 -12.85
CA VAL A 24 -0.09 -3.18 -13.52
C VAL A 24 -1.13 -4.32 -13.45
N ASP A 25 -0.87 -5.35 -12.62
CA ASP A 25 -1.72 -6.53 -12.43
C ASP A 25 -2.68 -6.39 -11.25
N ASP A 26 -2.47 -5.37 -10.41
CA ASP A 26 -3.29 -5.11 -9.24
C ASP A 26 -4.41 -4.14 -9.58
N PHE A 27 -5.63 -4.41 -9.15
CA PHE A 27 -6.74 -3.47 -9.26
C PHE A 27 -7.66 -3.47 -8.04
N ILE A 28 -8.35 -2.36 -7.87
CA ILE A 28 -9.29 -2.11 -6.79
C ILE A 28 -10.62 -1.72 -7.40
N LEU A 29 -11.69 -2.33 -6.90
CA LEU A 29 -13.07 -1.90 -7.15
C LEU A 29 -13.68 -1.44 -5.83
N LEU A 30 -14.31 -0.27 -5.83
CA LEU A 30 -15.02 0.27 -4.67
C LEU A 30 -16.51 0.36 -5.01
N HIS A 31 -17.34 -0.20 -4.13
CA HIS A 31 -18.79 -0.13 -4.28
C HIS A 31 -19.47 -0.32 -2.92
N PRO A 32 -20.57 0.40 -2.61
CA PRO A 32 -21.28 0.27 -1.34
C PRO A 32 -22.01 -1.07 -1.16
N SER A 33 -22.30 -1.79 -2.25
CA SER A 33 -22.99 -3.10 -2.20
C SER A 33 -22.01 -4.26 -2.29
N ALA A 34 -21.96 -5.09 -1.25
CA ALA A 34 -21.19 -6.34 -1.25
C ALA A 34 -21.71 -7.33 -2.29
N GLN A 35 -23.04 -7.37 -2.51
CA GLN A 35 -23.65 -8.22 -3.52
C GLN A 35 -23.18 -7.85 -4.93
N TRP A 36 -23.13 -6.56 -5.23
CA TRP A 36 -22.62 -6.07 -6.52
C TRP A 36 -21.15 -6.45 -6.72
N LEU A 37 -20.32 -6.28 -5.68
CA LEU A 37 -18.91 -6.69 -5.73
C LEU A 37 -18.75 -8.20 -5.96
N GLY A 38 -19.62 -9.03 -5.35
CA GLY A 38 -19.64 -10.48 -5.59
C GLY A 38 -20.01 -10.82 -7.03
N GLN A 39 -21.00 -10.14 -7.61
CA GLN A 39 -21.37 -10.31 -9.03
C GLN A 39 -20.26 -9.87 -9.97
N ALA A 40 -19.62 -8.72 -9.69
CA ALA A 40 -18.48 -8.22 -10.45
C ALA A 40 -17.33 -9.24 -10.44
N LEU A 41 -17.01 -9.80 -9.26
CA LEU A 41 -15.99 -10.83 -9.12
C LEU A 41 -16.33 -12.09 -9.93
N ALA A 42 -17.58 -12.56 -9.90
CA ALA A 42 -18.03 -13.69 -10.69
C ALA A 42 -17.87 -13.43 -12.20
N SER A 43 -18.25 -12.23 -12.66
CA SER A 43 -18.09 -11.83 -14.06
C SER A 43 -16.61 -11.77 -14.49
N ILE A 44 -15.73 -11.25 -13.64
CA ILE A 44 -14.29 -11.21 -13.87
C ILE A 44 -13.73 -12.63 -13.99
N ASN A 45 -14.08 -13.52 -13.05
CA ASN A 45 -13.66 -14.92 -13.07
C ASN A 45 -14.11 -15.68 -14.33
N ALA A 46 -15.29 -15.34 -14.86
CA ALA A 46 -15.81 -15.93 -16.09
C ALA A 46 -15.12 -15.36 -17.36
N TYR A 47 -14.65 -14.14 -17.29
CA TYR A 47 -14.05 -13.45 -18.44
C TYR A 47 -12.55 -13.72 -18.59
N LEU A 48 -11.76 -13.68 -17.50
CA LEU A 48 -10.30 -13.78 -17.54
C LEU A 48 -9.76 -15.06 -18.24
N PRO A 49 -10.36 -16.25 -18.11
CA PRO A 49 -9.91 -17.44 -18.81
C PRO A 49 -9.92 -17.30 -20.34
N ARG A 50 -10.81 -16.45 -20.89
CA ARG A 50 -10.82 -16.15 -22.34
C ARG A 50 -9.57 -15.43 -22.81
N LEU A 51 -8.84 -14.80 -21.90
CA LEU A 51 -7.58 -14.10 -22.13
C LEU A 51 -6.37 -14.92 -21.68
N GLY A 52 -6.55 -16.18 -21.28
CA GLY A 52 -5.50 -17.01 -20.68
C GLY A 52 -5.02 -16.53 -19.32
N LEU A 53 -5.85 -15.76 -18.59
CA LEU A 53 -5.54 -15.19 -17.29
C LEU A 53 -6.45 -15.80 -16.21
N GLU A 54 -5.96 -15.78 -14.97
CA GLU A 54 -6.73 -16.18 -13.80
C GLU A 54 -6.49 -15.24 -12.62
N LEU A 55 -7.48 -15.15 -11.72
CA LEU A 55 -7.32 -14.46 -10.46
C LEU A 55 -6.56 -15.34 -9.46
N ASN A 56 -5.63 -14.72 -8.71
CA ASN A 56 -5.02 -15.40 -7.58
C ASN A 56 -6.00 -15.43 -6.40
N PRO A 57 -6.58 -16.58 -6.01
CA PRO A 57 -7.61 -16.65 -4.98
C PRO A 57 -7.11 -16.20 -3.61
N ARG A 58 -5.80 -16.34 -3.32
CA ARG A 58 -5.20 -15.88 -2.05
C ARG A 58 -5.03 -14.38 -1.97
N LYS A 59 -5.11 -13.69 -3.11
CA LYS A 59 -4.93 -12.24 -3.22
C LYS A 59 -6.21 -11.51 -3.65
N THR A 60 -7.29 -12.24 -3.86
CA THR A 60 -8.60 -11.68 -4.19
C THR A 60 -9.40 -11.54 -2.91
N ILE A 61 -9.69 -10.31 -2.50
CA ILE A 61 -10.26 -10.01 -1.19
C ILE A 61 -11.43 -9.07 -1.35
N ILE A 62 -12.59 -9.42 -0.79
CA ILE A 62 -13.73 -8.51 -0.58
C ILE A 62 -13.74 -8.15 0.89
N GLN A 63 -13.62 -6.87 1.22
CA GLN A 63 -13.59 -6.40 2.60
C GLN A 63 -14.08 -4.96 2.75
N PRO A 64 -14.50 -4.54 3.96
CA PRO A 64 -14.77 -3.13 4.23
C PRO A 64 -13.51 -2.28 4.10
N ILE A 65 -13.64 -1.07 3.52
CA ILE A 65 -12.52 -0.15 3.26
C ILE A 65 -11.76 0.26 4.54
N ASN A 66 -12.44 0.30 5.69
CA ASN A 66 -11.83 0.64 6.98
C ASN A 66 -10.79 -0.39 7.46
N ARG A 67 -10.77 -1.61 6.93
CA ARG A 67 -9.70 -2.59 7.19
C ARG A 67 -8.39 -2.21 6.51
N GLY A 68 -8.46 -1.29 5.55
CA GLY A 68 -7.32 -0.84 4.76
C GLY A 68 -7.05 -1.73 3.56
N ILE A 69 -6.71 -1.10 2.46
CA ILE A 69 -6.38 -1.74 1.19
C ILE A 69 -4.86 -1.78 1.03
N ASP A 70 -4.32 -2.97 0.89
CA ASP A 70 -2.90 -3.14 0.60
C ASP A 70 -2.64 -2.95 -0.90
N PHE A 71 -2.10 -1.79 -1.28
CA PHE A 71 -1.89 -1.42 -2.67
C PHE A 71 -0.58 -0.66 -2.86
N ALA A 72 0.21 -1.04 -3.86
CA ALA A 72 1.48 -0.40 -4.23
C ALA A 72 2.44 -0.15 -3.04
N GLY A 73 2.52 -1.09 -2.09
CA GLY A 73 3.43 -0.99 -0.92
C GLY A 73 2.85 -0.28 0.30
N HIS A 74 1.64 0.27 0.17
CA HIS A 74 0.96 1.00 1.24
C HIS A 74 -0.30 0.26 1.70
N VAL A 75 -0.72 0.54 2.92
CA VAL A 75 -2.04 0.20 3.44
C VAL A 75 -2.86 1.48 3.45
N ILE A 76 -3.83 1.55 2.54
CA ILE A 76 -4.68 2.74 2.32
C ILE A 76 -5.97 2.54 3.11
N LYS A 77 -6.27 3.48 4.00
CA LYS A 77 -7.53 3.60 4.75
C LYS A 77 -8.23 4.90 4.36
N PRO A 78 -9.52 5.11 4.65
CA PRO A 78 -10.26 6.32 4.26
C PRO A 78 -9.58 7.64 4.64
N TRP A 79 -8.92 7.67 5.82
CA TRP A 79 -8.32 8.90 6.38
C TRP A 79 -6.81 8.80 6.59
N ARG A 80 -6.17 7.68 6.18
CA ARG A 80 -4.79 7.40 6.54
C ARG A 80 -4.12 6.49 5.54
N ARG A 81 -2.88 6.79 5.18
CA ARG A 81 -2.00 5.96 4.39
C ARG A 81 -0.80 5.53 5.23
N GLU A 82 -0.59 4.23 5.36
CA GLU A 82 0.50 3.64 6.12
C GLU A 82 1.41 2.83 5.19
N VAL A 83 2.69 2.72 5.51
CA VAL A 83 3.55 1.71 4.87
C VAL A 83 3.32 0.37 5.57
N ARG A 84 3.38 -0.72 4.80
CA ARG A 84 3.24 -2.07 5.38
C ARG A 84 4.25 -2.28 6.51
N ARG A 85 3.80 -2.77 7.66
CA ARG A 85 4.69 -3.09 8.79
C ARG A 85 5.84 -4.03 8.42
N ARG A 86 5.61 -4.94 7.48
CA ARG A 86 6.65 -5.83 6.93
C ARG A 86 7.76 -5.03 6.25
N SER A 87 7.41 -4.02 5.47
CA SER A 87 8.38 -3.16 4.78
C SER A 87 9.24 -2.37 5.77
N ILE A 88 8.64 -1.84 6.84
CA ILE A 88 9.38 -1.14 7.89
C ILE A 88 10.36 -2.08 8.60
N ARG A 89 9.92 -3.28 9.01
CA ARG A 89 10.81 -4.27 9.64
C ARG A 89 11.96 -4.67 8.72
N THR A 90 11.67 -4.87 7.44
CA THR A 90 12.71 -5.20 6.44
C THR A 90 13.68 -4.03 6.26
N ALA A 91 13.20 -2.79 6.26
CA ALA A 91 14.02 -1.60 6.16
C ALA A 91 15.01 -1.50 7.33
N LEU A 92 14.50 -1.61 8.55
CA LEU A 92 15.33 -1.53 9.78
C LEU A 92 16.40 -2.61 9.77
N ARG A 93 16.03 -3.88 9.50
CA ARG A 93 16.98 -4.98 9.41
C ARG A 93 18.05 -4.71 8.32
N ARG A 94 17.66 -4.28 7.13
CA ARG A 94 18.61 -3.98 6.05
C ARG A 94 19.57 -2.85 6.42
N ILE A 95 19.09 -1.78 7.04
CA ILE A 95 19.95 -0.67 7.49
C ILE A 95 20.96 -1.17 8.51
N GLU A 96 20.60 -2.12 9.38
CA GLU A 96 21.47 -2.69 10.39
C GLU A 96 22.52 -3.65 9.81
N GLU A 97 22.12 -4.54 8.90
CA GLU A 97 22.96 -5.65 8.40
C GLU A 97 23.80 -5.29 7.17
N LEU A 98 23.39 -4.29 6.36
CA LEU A 98 24.08 -3.96 5.11
C LEU A 98 25.47 -3.33 5.33
N PRO A 99 26.42 -3.57 4.39
CA PRO A 99 27.67 -2.83 4.33
C PRO A 99 27.45 -1.32 4.25
N GLN A 100 28.35 -0.54 4.85
CA GLN A 100 28.22 0.91 5.01
C GLN A 100 27.96 1.64 3.70
N GLU A 101 28.56 1.19 2.61
CA GLU A 101 28.42 1.83 1.29
C GLU A 101 26.96 1.78 0.75
N LYS A 102 26.19 0.73 1.14
CA LYS A 102 24.81 0.52 0.68
C LYS A 102 23.74 1.09 1.62
N VAL A 103 24.11 1.48 2.82
CA VAL A 103 23.16 1.97 3.84
C VAL A 103 22.50 3.25 3.39
N PHE A 104 23.27 4.18 2.84
CA PHE A 104 22.80 5.49 2.38
C PHE A 104 21.69 5.37 1.31
N GLU A 105 21.93 4.61 0.26
CA GLU A 105 20.97 4.43 -0.85
C GLU A 105 19.73 3.69 -0.38
N THR A 106 19.93 2.63 0.40
CA THR A 106 18.83 1.84 0.99
C THR A 106 17.97 2.71 1.90
N GLY A 107 18.59 3.50 2.77
CA GLY A 107 17.89 4.41 3.68
C GLY A 107 17.05 5.43 2.94
N ASN A 108 17.59 6.09 1.92
CA ASN A 108 16.87 7.06 1.11
C ASN A 108 15.71 6.43 0.33
N SER A 109 15.86 5.21 -0.16
CA SER A 109 14.77 4.47 -0.80
C SER A 109 13.58 4.27 0.15
N TYR A 110 13.84 3.87 1.40
CA TYR A 110 12.77 3.70 2.40
C TYR A 110 12.20 5.03 2.91
N LEU A 111 13.01 6.06 3.10
CA LEU A 111 12.51 7.41 3.44
C LEU A 111 11.63 7.97 2.31
N GLY A 112 12.00 7.74 1.05
CA GLY A 112 11.19 8.08 -0.11
C GLY A 112 9.83 7.37 -0.13
N LEU A 113 9.79 6.07 0.20
CA LEU A 113 8.54 5.32 0.35
C LEU A 113 7.67 5.91 1.47
N LEU A 114 8.27 6.24 2.60
CA LEU A 114 7.59 6.79 3.78
C LEU A 114 7.13 8.25 3.59
N ARG A 115 7.71 8.99 2.65
CA ARG A 115 7.32 10.37 2.35
C ARG A 115 5.85 10.50 1.98
N HIS A 116 5.30 9.48 1.34
CA HIS A 116 3.91 9.44 0.89
C HIS A 116 2.94 8.78 1.88
N ALA A 117 3.39 8.52 3.11
CA ALA A 117 2.60 7.88 4.16
C ALA A 117 2.47 8.74 5.42
N ASP A 118 1.39 8.56 6.15
CA ASP A 118 1.11 9.21 7.43
C ASP A 118 1.77 8.43 8.57
N GLY A 119 3.09 8.44 8.63
CA GLY A 119 3.84 7.62 9.59
C GLY A 119 5.05 8.35 10.16
N HIS A 120 4.85 9.40 10.99
CA HIS A 120 5.97 10.08 11.64
C HIS A 120 6.81 9.12 12.49
N HIS A 121 6.18 8.21 13.23
CA HIS A 121 6.87 7.21 14.04
C HIS A 121 7.76 6.29 13.18
N ASP A 122 7.26 5.81 12.05
CA ASP A 122 8.01 4.93 11.16
C ASP A 122 9.19 5.68 10.52
N ARG A 123 8.97 6.94 10.09
CA ARG A 123 10.05 7.81 9.60
C ARG A 123 11.12 8.03 10.67
N SER A 124 10.72 8.32 11.90
CA SER A 124 11.64 8.50 13.03
C SER A 124 12.45 7.24 13.30
N SER A 125 11.85 6.05 13.24
CA SER A 125 12.52 4.78 13.44
C SER A 125 13.61 4.54 12.39
N ILE A 126 13.29 4.75 11.12
CA ILE A 126 14.25 4.64 10.01
C ILE A 126 15.37 5.70 10.14
N ALA A 127 15.00 6.95 10.44
CA ALA A 127 15.97 8.04 10.62
C ALA A 127 16.95 7.75 11.77
N ASN A 128 16.45 7.23 12.89
CA ASN A 128 17.30 6.86 14.02
C ASN A 128 18.24 5.69 13.69
N ALA A 129 17.77 4.70 12.92
CA ALA A 129 18.62 3.63 12.44
C ALA A 129 19.74 4.15 11.53
N LEU A 130 19.43 5.09 10.63
CA LEU A 130 20.43 5.74 9.76
C LEU A 130 21.44 6.58 10.55
N ARG A 131 20.99 7.33 11.57
CA ARG A 131 21.87 8.10 12.45
C ARG A 131 22.84 7.22 13.22
N LYS A 132 22.41 6.03 13.71
CA LYS A 132 23.29 5.04 14.35
C LYS A 132 24.36 4.53 13.39
N ARG A 133 24.11 4.55 12.10
CA ARG A 133 25.07 4.19 11.04
C ARG A 133 25.86 5.39 10.49
N GLY A 134 25.86 6.54 11.20
CA GLY A 134 26.67 7.71 10.88
C GLY A 134 26.11 8.64 9.80
N HIS A 135 24.84 8.47 9.40
CA HIS A 135 24.22 9.33 8.42
C HIS A 135 23.40 10.45 9.10
N SER A 136 23.48 11.67 8.58
CA SER A 136 22.54 12.72 8.97
C SER A 136 21.21 12.58 8.23
N VAL A 137 20.12 13.05 8.84
CA VAL A 137 18.77 12.97 8.27
C VAL A 137 18.11 14.33 8.40
N SER A 138 17.42 14.77 7.34
CA SER A 138 16.66 16.03 7.29
C SER A 138 15.66 16.16 8.44
N ALA A 139 15.33 17.40 8.81
CA ALA A 139 14.41 17.69 9.91
C ALA A 139 12.99 17.10 9.68
N ASP A 140 12.55 17.05 8.43
CA ASP A 140 11.28 16.46 8.00
C ASP A 140 11.32 14.92 7.88
N LEU A 141 12.46 14.30 8.15
CA LEU A 141 12.70 12.85 8.10
C LEU A 141 12.40 12.23 6.72
N THR A 142 12.68 12.96 5.66
CA THR A 142 12.39 12.47 4.28
C THR A 142 13.63 12.13 3.48
N LYS A 143 14.82 12.56 3.95
CA LYS A 143 16.08 12.39 3.22
C LYS A 143 17.25 12.18 4.18
N ALA A 144 18.13 11.23 3.86
CA ALA A 144 19.44 11.09 4.50
C ALA A 144 20.55 11.74 3.69
N TYR A 145 21.62 12.12 4.38
CA TYR A 145 22.85 12.67 3.81
C TYR A 145 24.04 11.81 4.26
N ARG A 146 25.09 11.85 3.46
CA ARG A 146 26.39 11.21 3.78
C ARG A 146 27.11 11.97 4.86
#